data_3c4917bf7ea59a499ea16aeb163c939b
#
_entry.id   3c4917bf7ea59a499ea16aeb163c939b
#
_cell.length_a   1.000
_cell.length_b   1.000
_cell.length_c   1.000
_cell.angle_alpha   90.00
_cell.angle_beta   90.00
_cell.angle_gamma   90.00
#
_symmetry.space_group_name_H-M   'P 1'
#
loop_
_entity.id
_entity.type
_entity.pdbx_description
1 polymer ?
#
loop_
_entity_poly.entity_id
_entity_poly.type
_entity_poly.pdbx_seq_one_letter_code
_entity_poly.pdbx_strand_id
1 'polypeptide(L)'
;MDIQGYIVEKLSGQSLPDFMRDHIYQPLGMKDAGFFVPQDKRSRFATNYHPNPQGELVATASGDYAAQPTMASGGGGMVSTAEDYYRFAQMLANGGELDGKRVLAPSTVKLMTSNHTPASLMTGEFGIGMSVIRPGFGWGYDCAVIFDPAEANLSDGKGTFFWDGAAGTWFFVDPTNDIVFVSMIQRMGSPDNHSIMYKSHAVVDQALVDPSK
;
A
#
# COMPACT_ATOMS: atom_id res chain seq x y z
N MET A 1 11.22 8.31 -1.08
CA MET A 1 10.03 8.36 -1.93
C MET A 1 9.97 9.65 -2.76
N ASP A 2 10.03 10.86 -2.20
CA ASP A 2 9.95 12.12 -2.96
C ASP A 2 11.06 12.28 -4.01
N ILE A 3 12.30 11.87 -3.66
CA ILE A 3 13.41 11.84 -4.61
C ILE A 3 13.13 10.89 -5.78
N GLN A 4 12.49 9.74 -5.54
CA GLN A 4 12.11 8.80 -6.60
C GLN A 4 11.06 9.43 -7.52
N GLY A 5 10.03 10.09 -6.96
CA GLY A 5 9.05 10.85 -7.75
C GLY A 5 9.72 11.92 -8.62
N TYR A 6 10.65 12.68 -8.05
CA TYR A 6 11.41 13.66 -8.81
C TYR A 6 12.27 13.04 -9.93
N ILE A 7 12.89 11.88 -9.69
CA ILE A 7 13.66 11.16 -10.72
C ILE A 7 12.73 10.74 -11.86
N VAL A 8 11.53 10.24 -11.55
CA VAL A 8 10.53 9.89 -12.57
C VAL A 8 10.19 11.10 -13.44
N GLU A 9 9.94 12.26 -12.84
CA GLU A 9 9.68 13.49 -13.60
C GLU A 9 10.85 13.89 -14.51
N LYS A 10 12.08 13.80 -14.00
CA LYS A 10 13.27 14.18 -14.78
C LYS A 10 13.56 13.24 -15.94
N LEU A 11 13.35 11.95 -15.75
CA LEU A 11 13.62 10.94 -16.79
C LEU A 11 12.49 10.85 -17.82
N SER A 12 11.24 11.03 -17.40
CA SER A 12 10.07 10.93 -18.29
C SER A 12 9.75 12.23 -19.02
N GLY A 13 10.14 13.38 -18.46
CA GLY A 13 9.70 14.70 -18.91
C GLY A 13 8.24 15.03 -18.62
N GLN A 14 7.55 14.18 -17.85
CA GLN A 14 6.17 14.37 -17.40
C GLN A 14 6.13 14.78 -15.91
N SER A 15 5.06 15.47 -15.48
CA SER A 15 4.78 15.59 -14.04
C SER A 15 4.49 14.21 -13.43
N LEU A 16 4.82 14.00 -12.15
CA LEU A 16 4.52 12.73 -11.47
C LEU A 16 3.02 12.36 -11.55
N PRO A 17 2.07 13.29 -11.35
CA PRO A 17 0.66 13.01 -11.54
C PRO A 17 0.29 12.55 -12.95
N ASP A 18 0.85 13.18 -13.98
CA ASP A 18 0.59 12.81 -15.37
C ASP A 18 1.19 11.46 -15.70
N PHE A 19 2.43 11.22 -15.27
CA PHE A 19 3.09 9.94 -15.44
C PHE A 19 2.29 8.79 -14.82
N MET A 20 1.86 8.95 -13.57
CA MET A 20 1.09 7.92 -12.87
C MET A 20 -0.30 7.72 -13.51
N ARG A 21 -0.95 8.81 -13.93
CA ARG A 21 -2.22 8.71 -14.67
C ARG A 21 -2.07 7.89 -15.94
N ASP A 22 -1.10 8.21 -16.77
CA ASP A 22 -0.97 7.65 -18.12
C ASP A 22 -0.43 6.21 -18.09
N HIS A 23 0.45 5.89 -17.13
CA HIS A 23 1.14 4.60 -17.08
C HIS A 23 0.54 3.60 -16.06
N ILE A 24 -0.26 4.08 -15.09
CA ILE A 24 -0.80 3.22 -14.04
C ILE A 24 -2.33 3.36 -13.97
N TYR A 25 -2.85 4.57 -13.68
CA TYR A 25 -4.27 4.70 -13.35
C TYR A 25 -5.18 4.42 -14.54
N GLN A 26 -4.91 5.02 -15.69
CA GLN A 26 -5.73 4.80 -16.89
C GLN A 26 -5.65 3.35 -17.40
N PRO A 27 -4.47 2.73 -17.57
CA PRO A 27 -4.38 1.33 -17.98
C PRO A 27 -5.13 0.37 -17.04
N LEU A 28 -5.10 0.64 -15.73
CA LEU A 28 -5.77 -0.18 -14.72
C LEU A 28 -7.24 0.22 -14.49
N GLY A 29 -7.75 1.28 -15.11
CA GLY A 29 -9.11 1.76 -14.91
C GLY A 29 -9.38 2.32 -13.50
N MET A 30 -8.34 2.85 -12.84
CA MET A 30 -8.42 3.51 -11.54
C MET A 30 -8.96 4.94 -11.72
N LYS A 31 -10.25 5.14 -11.51
CA LYS A 31 -10.97 6.37 -11.89
C LYS A 31 -10.92 7.46 -10.83
N ASP A 32 -10.64 7.08 -9.60
CA ASP A 32 -10.66 7.96 -8.42
C ASP A 32 -9.28 8.11 -7.77
N ALA A 33 -8.23 7.60 -8.44
CA ALA A 33 -6.85 7.74 -7.98
C ALA A 33 -6.21 9.03 -8.53
N GLY A 34 -5.48 9.77 -7.68
CA GLY A 34 -4.82 11.01 -8.06
C GLY A 34 -4.21 11.76 -6.89
N PHE A 35 -3.77 12.98 -7.13
CA PHE A 35 -3.16 13.86 -6.11
C PHE A 35 -4.10 14.99 -5.64
N PHE A 36 -5.31 15.02 -6.13
CA PHE A 36 -6.38 15.93 -5.69
C PHE A 36 -7.74 15.31 -5.96
N VAL A 37 -8.79 15.86 -5.34
CA VAL A 37 -10.17 15.42 -5.51
C VAL A 37 -10.92 16.42 -6.41
N PRO A 38 -11.35 16.02 -7.60
CA PRO A 38 -12.19 16.86 -8.47
C PRO A 38 -13.46 17.35 -7.76
N GLN A 39 -13.96 18.52 -8.13
CA GLN A 39 -15.06 19.18 -7.44
C GLN A 39 -16.33 18.31 -7.38
N ASP A 40 -16.64 17.61 -8.43
CA ASP A 40 -17.80 16.71 -8.56
C ASP A 40 -17.68 15.46 -7.67
N LYS A 41 -16.48 15.13 -7.18
CA LYS A 41 -16.19 13.97 -6.32
C LYS A 41 -15.98 14.32 -4.83
N ARG A 42 -15.95 15.60 -4.49
CA ARG A 42 -15.63 16.05 -3.11
C ARG A 42 -16.61 15.56 -2.06
N SER A 43 -17.87 15.38 -2.42
CA SER A 43 -18.87 14.84 -1.49
C SER A 43 -18.60 13.39 -1.05
N ARG A 44 -17.75 12.67 -1.79
CA ARG A 44 -17.31 11.30 -1.46
C ARG A 44 -15.99 11.26 -0.71
N PHE A 45 -15.30 12.39 -0.57
CA PHE A 45 -14.01 12.44 0.10
C PHE A 45 -14.18 12.22 1.60
N ALA A 46 -13.57 11.16 2.13
CA ALA A 46 -13.71 10.77 3.51
C ALA A 46 -13.02 11.79 4.44
N THR A 47 -13.69 12.11 5.55
CA THR A 47 -13.09 12.91 6.62
C THR A 47 -11.99 12.11 7.31
N ASN A 48 -10.82 12.72 7.49
CA ASN A 48 -9.75 12.15 8.28
C ASN A 48 -9.91 12.56 9.77
N TYR A 49 -9.57 11.64 10.65
CA TYR A 49 -9.67 11.85 12.10
C TYR A 49 -8.32 11.62 12.76
N HIS A 50 -8.13 12.21 13.93
CA HIS A 50 -7.01 11.91 14.82
C HIS A 50 -7.52 11.80 16.27
N PRO A 51 -6.89 11.00 17.13
CA PRO A 51 -7.22 10.98 18.54
C PRO A 51 -6.71 12.26 19.23
N ASN A 52 -7.57 12.92 20.01
CA ASN A 52 -7.15 13.99 20.91
C ASN A 52 -6.45 13.39 22.16
N PRO A 53 -5.90 14.21 23.07
CA PRO A 53 -5.28 13.73 24.30
C PRO A 53 -6.18 12.89 25.21
N GLN A 54 -7.51 13.03 25.06
CA GLN A 54 -8.52 12.26 25.80
C GLN A 54 -8.89 10.95 25.09
N GLY A 55 -8.33 10.69 23.88
CA GLY A 55 -8.60 9.51 23.07
C GLY A 55 -9.85 9.62 22.19
N GLU A 56 -10.51 10.78 22.16
CA GLU A 56 -11.68 11.01 21.30
C GLU A 56 -11.25 11.29 19.87
N LEU A 57 -11.97 10.78 18.88
CA LEU A 57 -11.71 11.03 17.48
C LEU A 57 -12.21 12.42 17.07
N VAL A 58 -11.31 13.29 16.68
CA VAL A 58 -11.58 14.63 16.21
C VAL A 58 -11.25 14.73 14.72
N ALA A 59 -12.18 15.33 13.95
CA ALA A 59 -11.93 15.56 12.54
C ALA A 59 -10.70 16.47 12.38
N THR A 60 -9.76 16.03 11.55
CA THR A 60 -8.58 16.82 11.19
C THR A 60 -8.82 17.48 9.83
N ALA A 61 -8.32 18.71 9.67
CA ALA A 61 -8.18 19.27 8.34
C ALA A 61 -7.17 18.39 7.59
N SER A 62 -7.67 17.44 6.82
CA SER A 62 -6.85 16.78 5.81
C SER A 62 -6.36 17.88 4.87
N GLY A 63 -5.09 17.82 4.45
CA GLY A 63 -4.48 18.81 3.59
C GLY A 63 -5.37 19.24 2.40
N ASP A 64 -5.03 20.30 1.75
CA ASP A 64 -5.84 20.84 0.65
C ASP A 64 -5.78 19.93 -0.57
N TYR A 65 -6.69 18.97 -0.61
CA TYR A 65 -6.93 18.12 -1.80
C TYR A 65 -7.90 18.74 -2.81
N ALA A 66 -8.22 20.03 -2.66
CA ALA A 66 -9.13 20.72 -3.57
C ALA A 66 -8.47 21.13 -4.91
N ALA A 67 -7.14 21.19 -4.94
CA ALA A 67 -6.36 21.53 -6.12
C ALA A 67 -5.15 20.58 -6.26
N GLN A 68 -4.64 20.50 -7.47
CA GLN A 68 -3.41 19.76 -7.70
C GLN A 68 -2.26 20.42 -6.95
N PRO A 69 -1.44 19.65 -6.20
CA PRO A 69 -0.33 20.23 -5.45
C PRO A 69 0.75 20.77 -6.41
N THR A 70 1.46 21.81 -5.99
CA THR A 70 2.59 22.35 -6.75
C THR A 70 3.76 21.37 -6.84
N MET A 71 3.88 20.48 -5.86
CA MET A 71 4.81 19.34 -5.85
C MET A 71 4.04 18.10 -5.43
N ALA A 72 3.96 17.12 -6.31
CA ALA A 72 3.41 15.82 -5.97
C ALA A 72 4.44 14.99 -5.21
N SER A 73 4.09 14.55 -4.01
CA SER A 73 4.95 13.70 -3.19
C SER A 73 4.95 12.27 -3.70
N GLY A 74 6.12 11.70 -3.95
CA GLY A 74 6.26 10.26 -4.23
C GLY A 74 6.01 9.37 -3.02
N GLY A 75 5.98 9.94 -1.80
CA GLY A 75 5.79 9.23 -0.55
C GLY A 75 4.42 9.39 0.09
N GLY A 76 3.52 10.19 -0.51
CA GLY A 76 2.18 10.42 0.04
C GLY A 76 1.38 11.44 -0.75
N GLY A 77 0.24 11.90 -0.18
CA GLY A 77 -0.60 12.92 -0.82
C GLY A 77 -1.49 12.39 -1.94
N MET A 78 -1.51 11.09 -2.18
CA MET A 78 -2.48 10.46 -3.08
C MET A 78 -3.84 10.27 -2.41
N VAL A 79 -4.88 10.38 -3.22
CA VAL A 79 -6.23 9.95 -2.91
C VAL A 79 -6.61 8.78 -3.82
N SER A 80 -7.42 7.86 -3.31
CA SER A 80 -7.91 6.70 -4.04
C SER A 80 -9.16 6.14 -3.38
N THR A 81 -9.71 5.08 -3.95
CA THR A 81 -10.76 4.25 -3.35
C THR A 81 -10.23 2.84 -3.10
N ALA A 82 -10.92 2.07 -2.25
CA ALA A 82 -10.58 0.66 -2.04
C ALA A 82 -10.66 -0.14 -3.36
N GLU A 83 -11.63 0.16 -4.22
CA GLU A 83 -11.78 -0.47 -5.54
C GLU A 83 -10.59 -0.16 -6.46
N ASP A 84 -10.21 1.12 -6.58
CA ASP A 84 -9.07 1.50 -7.42
C ASP A 84 -7.76 0.88 -6.91
N TYR A 85 -7.53 0.93 -5.59
CA TYR A 85 -6.33 0.35 -5.01
C TYR A 85 -6.32 -1.19 -5.12
N TYR A 86 -7.48 -1.83 -5.01
CA TYR A 86 -7.63 -3.26 -5.30
C TYR A 86 -7.18 -3.60 -6.73
N ARG A 87 -7.54 -2.81 -7.72
CA ARG A 87 -7.12 -3.03 -9.11
C ARG A 87 -5.60 -2.98 -9.25
N PHE A 88 -4.94 -2.04 -8.56
CA PHE A 88 -3.48 -1.98 -8.51
C PHE A 88 -2.88 -3.23 -7.82
N ALA A 89 -3.39 -3.60 -6.66
CA ALA A 89 -2.92 -4.77 -5.92
C ALA A 89 -3.16 -6.08 -6.69
N GLN A 90 -4.32 -6.20 -7.35
CA GLN A 90 -4.64 -7.35 -8.21
C GLN A 90 -3.73 -7.42 -9.44
N MET A 91 -3.37 -6.29 -10.03
CA MET A 91 -2.37 -6.24 -11.12
C MET A 91 -1.04 -6.81 -10.65
N LEU A 92 -0.59 -6.48 -9.43
CA LEU A 92 0.62 -7.06 -8.85
C LEU A 92 0.46 -8.56 -8.59
N ALA A 93 -0.67 -9.01 -8.02
CA ALA A 93 -0.97 -10.42 -7.80
C ALA A 93 -0.90 -11.24 -9.10
N ASN A 94 -1.38 -10.67 -10.20
CA ASN A 94 -1.37 -11.27 -11.53
C ASN A 94 -0.01 -11.17 -12.25
N GLY A 95 1.06 -10.77 -11.58
CA GLY A 95 2.39 -10.63 -12.19
C GLY A 95 2.49 -9.47 -13.18
N GLY A 96 1.80 -8.36 -12.91
CA GLY A 96 1.95 -7.10 -13.63
C GLY A 96 0.91 -6.83 -14.71
N GLU A 97 -0.21 -7.55 -14.70
CA GLU A 97 -1.27 -7.42 -15.71
C GLU A 97 -2.66 -7.44 -15.06
N LEU A 98 -3.58 -6.63 -15.57
CA LEU A 98 -5.01 -6.67 -15.22
C LEU A 98 -5.85 -6.36 -16.46
N ASP A 99 -6.95 -7.11 -16.67
CA ASP A 99 -7.90 -6.93 -17.79
C ASP A 99 -7.20 -6.84 -19.16
N GLY A 100 -6.14 -7.63 -19.39
CA GLY A 100 -5.37 -7.63 -20.62
C GLY A 100 -4.44 -6.40 -20.79
N LYS A 101 -4.28 -5.58 -19.75
CA LYS A 101 -3.36 -4.43 -19.74
C LYS A 101 -2.15 -4.75 -18.88
N ARG A 102 -0.98 -4.85 -19.54
CA ARG A 102 0.29 -5.07 -18.84
C ARG A 102 0.91 -3.73 -18.46
N VAL A 103 1.15 -3.54 -17.16
CA VAL A 103 1.84 -2.37 -16.58
C VAL A 103 3.28 -2.73 -16.26
N LEU A 104 3.53 -3.93 -15.75
CA LEU A 104 4.86 -4.41 -15.37
C LEU A 104 5.16 -5.78 -15.97
N ALA A 105 6.43 -6.06 -16.20
CA ALA A 105 6.85 -7.42 -16.56
C ALA A 105 6.75 -8.35 -15.33
N PRO A 106 6.44 -9.64 -15.50
CA PRO A 106 6.38 -10.60 -14.39
C PRO A 106 7.68 -10.67 -13.57
N SER A 107 8.82 -10.57 -14.26
CA SER A 107 10.14 -10.53 -13.61
C SER A 107 10.32 -9.28 -12.72
N THR A 108 9.76 -8.15 -13.14
CA THR A 108 9.78 -6.90 -12.35
C THR A 108 8.95 -7.05 -11.09
N VAL A 109 7.72 -7.57 -11.19
CA VAL A 109 6.87 -7.83 -10.02
C VAL A 109 7.57 -8.79 -9.06
N LYS A 110 8.11 -9.91 -9.56
CA LYS A 110 8.86 -10.85 -8.75
C LYS A 110 10.02 -10.18 -8.02
N LEU A 111 10.76 -9.29 -8.69
CA LEU A 111 11.84 -8.54 -8.09
C LEU A 111 11.33 -7.59 -7.00
N MET A 112 10.27 -6.85 -7.29
CA MET A 112 9.67 -5.89 -6.35
C MET A 112 9.18 -6.57 -5.05
N THR A 113 8.59 -7.75 -5.16
CA THR A 113 7.97 -8.48 -4.04
C THR A 113 8.88 -9.56 -3.43
N SER A 114 10.18 -9.52 -3.70
CA SER A 114 11.18 -10.39 -3.09
C SER A 114 11.91 -9.67 -1.96
N ASN A 115 12.37 -10.44 -0.96
CA ASN A 115 13.20 -9.88 0.11
C ASN A 115 14.60 -9.51 -0.40
N HIS A 116 14.97 -8.26 -0.26
CA HIS A 116 16.30 -7.71 -0.57
C HIS A 116 17.10 -7.32 0.68
N THR A 117 16.55 -7.52 1.87
CA THR A 117 17.25 -7.20 3.12
C THR A 117 18.44 -8.14 3.31
N PRO A 118 19.66 -7.60 3.50
CA PRO A 118 20.82 -8.42 3.80
C PRO A 118 20.64 -9.24 5.09
N ALA A 119 21.08 -10.50 5.08
CA ALA A 119 20.97 -11.38 6.24
C ALA A 119 21.56 -10.78 7.53
N SER A 120 22.60 -9.94 7.40
CA SER A 120 23.24 -9.25 8.54
C SER A 120 22.31 -8.23 9.22
N LEU A 121 21.26 -7.76 8.56
CA LEU A 121 20.27 -6.85 9.11
C LEU A 121 19.02 -7.57 9.63
N MET A 122 18.94 -8.88 9.47
CA MET A 122 17.77 -9.69 9.85
C MET A 122 17.82 -10.13 11.32
N THR A 123 18.84 -9.74 12.09
CA THR A 123 19.09 -10.23 13.45
C THR A 123 18.44 -9.40 14.56
N GLY A 124 17.59 -8.43 14.22
CA GLY A 124 16.97 -7.55 15.21
C GLY A 124 15.78 -6.80 14.66
N GLU A 125 15.15 -6.03 15.51
CA GLU A 125 14.14 -5.07 15.09
C GLU A 125 14.84 -3.87 14.44
N PHE A 126 14.58 -3.69 13.17
CA PHE A 126 15.01 -2.52 12.43
C PHE A 126 13.80 -1.93 11.70
N GLY A 127 13.41 -0.73 12.07
CA GLY A 127 12.28 -0.12 11.41
C GLY A 127 12.00 1.31 11.83
N ILE A 128 11.51 2.09 10.91
CA ILE A 128 10.96 3.41 11.17
C ILE A 128 9.53 3.21 11.68
N GLY A 129 9.36 3.24 13.01
CA GLY A 129 8.05 3.21 13.66
C GLY A 129 7.33 1.85 13.66
N MET A 130 7.86 0.83 13.02
CA MET A 130 7.33 -0.52 12.99
C MET A 130 8.47 -1.52 12.89
N SER A 131 8.34 -2.65 13.57
CA SER A 131 9.24 -3.79 13.45
C SER A 131 9.05 -4.50 12.10
N VAL A 132 9.34 -3.82 11.01
CA VAL A 132 9.11 -4.35 9.65
C VAL A 132 10.21 -5.32 9.24
N ILE A 133 11.43 -5.12 9.78
CA ILE A 133 12.55 -6.04 9.61
C ILE A 133 12.73 -6.78 10.92
N ARG A 134 12.13 -7.94 11.00
CA ARG A 134 12.19 -8.87 12.14
C ARG A 134 12.22 -10.29 11.60
N PRO A 135 12.45 -11.32 12.42
CA PRO A 135 12.44 -12.70 11.96
C PRO A 135 11.22 -13.02 11.10
N GLY A 136 11.45 -13.64 9.94
CA GLY A 136 10.42 -13.97 8.95
C GLY A 136 9.98 -12.84 8.02
N PHE A 137 10.37 -11.59 8.31
CA PHE A 137 10.05 -10.41 7.47
C PHE A 137 11.27 -9.87 6.76
N GLY A 138 11.06 -9.29 5.59
CA GLY A 138 12.07 -8.59 4.81
C GLY A 138 11.45 -7.43 4.04
N TRP A 139 12.26 -6.83 3.18
CA TRP A 139 11.87 -5.65 2.41
C TRP A 139 12.08 -5.88 0.91
N GLY A 140 11.04 -5.64 0.14
CA GLY A 140 11.06 -5.59 -1.31
C GLY A 140 11.33 -4.17 -1.83
N TYR A 141 10.73 -3.80 -2.94
CA TYR A 141 10.74 -2.42 -3.42
C TYR A 141 9.47 -1.72 -2.93
N ASP A 142 9.63 -0.90 -1.89
CA ASP A 142 8.57 -0.14 -1.22
C ASP A 142 7.41 -0.99 -0.63
N CYS A 143 7.69 -2.25 -0.29
CA CYS A 143 6.77 -3.12 0.44
C CYS A 143 7.50 -4.05 1.41
N ALA A 144 6.85 -4.38 2.51
CA ALA A 144 7.27 -5.45 3.40
C ALA A 144 6.92 -6.81 2.76
N VAL A 145 7.76 -7.83 3.03
CA VAL A 145 7.56 -9.18 2.49
C VAL A 145 7.68 -10.20 3.63
N ILE A 146 6.70 -11.07 3.77
CA ILE A 146 6.73 -12.23 4.67
C ILE A 146 7.38 -13.38 3.90
N PHE A 147 8.69 -13.59 4.08
CA PHE A 147 9.40 -14.63 3.36
C PHE A 147 9.45 -15.96 4.13
N ASP A 148 9.26 -15.93 5.46
CA ASP A 148 9.11 -17.10 6.33
C ASP A 148 7.99 -16.87 7.35
N PRO A 149 6.73 -17.29 7.03
CA PRO A 149 5.59 -17.11 7.91
C PRO A 149 5.74 -17.83 9.27
N ALA A 150 6.39 -18.98 9.31
CA ALA A 150 6.59 -19.73 10.55
C ALA A 150 7.52 -18.97 11.50
N GLU A 151 8.61 -18.42 10.99
CA GLU A 151 9.54 -17.58 11.76
C GLU A 151 8.87 -16.26 12.19
N ALA A 152 7.99 -15.71 11.33
CA ALA A 152 7.21 -14.51 11.64
C ALA A 152 6.10 -14.74 12.67
N ASN A 153 5.77 -16.00 12.98
CA ASN A 153 4.64 -16.43 13.80
C ASN A 153 3.29 -15.89 13.27
N LEU A 154 3.09 -16.06 11.95
CA LEU A 154 1.90 -15.65 11.22
C LEU A 154 1.33 -16.82 10.43
N SER A 155 0.03 -16.72 10.12
CA SER A 155 -0.72 -17.67 9.27
C SER A 155 -0.70 -17.32 7.79
N ASP A 156 -0.18 -16.15 7.43
CA ASP A 156 -0.06 -15.69 6.03
C ASP A 156 0.72 -16.70 5.17
N GLY A 157 0.43 -16.71 3.88
CA GLY A 157 1.19 -17.49 2.90
C GLY A 157 2.61 -16.92 2.70
N LYS A 158 3.53 -17.80 2.32
CA LYS A 158 4.89 -17.39 1.99
C LYS A 158 4.91 -16.45 0.78
N GLY A 159 5.59 -15.34 0.92
CA GLY A 159 5.69 -14.32 -0.13
C GLY A 159 4.61 -13.26 -0.05
N THR A 160 3.77 -13.28 0.98
CA THR A 160 2.82 -12.19 1.26
C THR A 160 3.58 -10.87 1.33
N PHE A 161 3.12 -9.88 0.59
CA PHE A 161 3.67 -8.53 0.61
C PHE A 161 2.59 -7.51 0.93
N PHE A 162 2.97 -6.46 1.63
CA PHE A 162 2.02 -5.49 2.16
C PHE A 162 2.66 -4.15 2.45
N TRP A 163 1.82 -3.12 2.63
CA TRP A 163 2.21 -1.85 3.22
C TRP A 163 1.00 -1.14 3.80
N ASP A 164 1.28 -0.08 4.58
CA ASP A 164 0.26 0.75 5.22
C ASP A 164 0.51 2.24 5.02
N GLY A 165 -0.50 3.05 5.32
CA GLY A 165 -0.45 4.50 5.28
C GLY A 165 -0.67 5.12 6.66
N ALA A 166 -0.16 6.33 6.86
CA ALA A 166 -0.24 7.06 8.12
C ALA A 166 -1.69 7.29 8.62
N ALA A 167 -2.66 7.32 7.72
CA ALA A 167 -4.08 7.43 8.04
C ALA A 167 -4.74 6.07 8.36
N GLY A 168 -3.99 4.98 8.41
CA GLY A 168 -4.48 3.65 8.72
C GLY A 168 -5.10 2.92 7.51
N THR A 169 -4.77 3.31 6.30
CA THR A 169 -5.03 2.52 5.11
C THR A 169 -3.98 1.41 5.00
N TRP A 170 -4.35 0.22 4.52
CA TRP A 170 -3.38 -0.85 4.26
C TRP A 170 -3.87 -1.79 3.17
N PHE A 171 -2.94 -2.53 2.60
CA PHE A 171 -3.22 -3.65 1.72
C PHE A 171 -2.26 -4.79 1.99
N PHE A 172 -2.66 -5.99 1.62
CA PHE A 172 -1.75 -7.11 1.43
C PHE A 172 -2.16 -7.97 0.24
N VAL A 173 -1.18 -8.63 -0.32
CA VAL A 173 -1.33 -9.65 -1.36
C VAL A 173 -0.65 -10.90 -0.86
N ASP A 174 -1.40 -11.98 -0.77
CA ASP A 174 -0.90 -13.32 -0.45
C ASP A 174 -0.92 -14.18 -1.72
N PRO A 175 0.23 -14.34 -2.38
CA PRO A 175 0.30 -15.10 -3.62
C PRO A 175 0.19 -16.62 -3.42
N THR A 176 0.35 -17.11 -2.19
CA THR A 176 0.23 -18.52 -1.86
C THR A 176 -1.23 -18.95 -1.76
N ASN A 177 -2.06 -18.08 -1.20
CA ASN A 177 -3.49 -18.34 -0.97
C ASN A 177 -4.40 -17.60 -1.98
N ASP A 178 -3.82 -16.90 -2.96
CA ASP A 178 -4.53 -16.12 -4.00
C ASP A 178 -5.46 -15.04 -3.41
N ILE A 179 -4.94 -14.30 -2.41
CA ILE A 179 -5.70 -13.28 -1.70
C ILE A 179 -5.17 -11.90 -2.04
N VAL A 180 -6.08 -10.98 -2.30
CA VAL A 180 -5.84 -9.54 -2.31
C VAL A 180 -6.78 -8.88 -1.32
N PHE A 181 -6.22 -8.16 -0.38
CA PHE A 181 -6.97 -7.43 0.64
C PHE A 181 -6.61 -5.95 0.63
N VAL A 182 -7.62 -5.09 0.72
CA VAL A 182 -7.47 -3.63 0.83
C VAL A 182 -8.39 -3.11 1.91
N SER A 183 -7.87 -2.27 2.79
CA SER A 183 -8.65 -1.58 3.81
C SER A 183 -8.36 -0.08 3.81
N MET A 184 -9.41 0.71 3.91
CA MET A 184 -9.36 2.17 3.85
C MET A 184 -10.05 2.76 5.08
N ILE A 185 -9.30 2.99 6.16
CA ILE A 185 -9.74 3.82 7.27
C ILE A 185 -9.04 5.18 7.21
N GLN A 186 -9.61 6.19 7.85
CA GLN A 186 -9.08 7.55 7.84
C GLN A 186 -8.88 8.02 9.30
N ARG A 187 -7.77 7.54 9.91
CA ARG A 187 -7.48 7.71 11.33
C ARG A 187 -5.98 7.97 11.53
N MET A 188 -5.60 9.22 11.30
CA MET A 188 -4.20 9.66 11.32
C MET A 188 -3.55 9.46 12.69
N GLY A 189 -2.38 8.83 12.70
CA GLY A 189 -1.54 8.72 13.90
C GLY A 189 -2.14 7.92 15.06
N SER A 190 -3.15 7.09 14.81
CA SER A 190 -3.71 6.24 15.86
C SER A 190 -2.79 5.06 16.16
N PRO A 191 -2.47 4.81 17.45
CA PRO A 191 -1.62 3.70 17.85
C PRO A 191 -2.23 2.32 17.54
N ASP A 192 -3.56 2.26 17.36
CA ASP A 192 -4.25 1.00 17.07
C ASP A 192 -4.21 0.57 15.61
N ASN A 193 -3.80 1.46 14.68
CA ASN A 193 -3.84 1.17 13.25
C ASN A 193 -3.11 -0.13 12.90
N HIS A 194 -1.91 -0.32 13.45
CA HIS A 194 -1.13 -1.55 13.24
C HIS A 194 -1.80 -2.80 13.84
N SER A 195 -2.38 -2.65 15.05
CA SER A 195 -3.12 -3.75 15.67
C SER A 195 -4.33 -4.19 14.81
N ILE A 196 -5.03 -3.23 14.21
CA ILE A 196 -6.15 -3.51 13.30
C ILE A 196 -5.64 -4.21 12.04
N MET A 197 -4.55 -3.73 11.46
CA MET A 197 -3.92 -4.34 10.29
C MET A 197 -3.57 -5.83 10.55
N TYR A 198 -2.78 -6.13 11.59
CA TYR A 198 -2.40 -7.51 11.89
C TYR A 198 -3.59 -8.41 12.26
N LYS A 199 -4.59 -7.87 12.95
CA LYS A 199 -5.82 -8.63 13.23
C LYS A 199 -6.62 -8.93 11.96
N SER A 200 -6.58 -8.04 10.96
CA SER A 200 -7.26 -8.30 9.68
C SER A 200 -6.61 -9.45 8.91
N HIS A 201 -5.28 -9.59 8.93
CA HIS A 201 -4.61 -10.76 8.37
C HIS A 201 -5.15 -12.05 9.02
N ALA A 202 -5.10 -12.13 10.35
CA ALA A 202 -5.57 -13.31 11.07
C ALA A 202 -7.06 -13.65 10.80
N VAL A 203 -7.93 -12.64 10.67
CA VAL A 203 -9.35 -12.86 10.39
C VAL A 203 -9.57 -13.35 8.97
N VAL A 204 -8.83 -12.82 8.00
CA VAL A 204 -8.91 -13.26 6.60
C VAL A 204 -8.42 -14.71 6.50
N ASP A 205 -7.28 -15.03 7.09
CA ASP A 205 -6.71 -16.39 7.07
C ASP A 205 -7.68 -17.42 7.71
N GLN A 206 -8.33 -17.05 8.82
CA GLN A 206 -9.33 -17.90 9.47
C GLN A 206 -10.56 -18.17 8.59
N ALA A 207 -10.83 -17.32 7.62
CA ALA A 207 -11.95 -17.49 6.69
C ALA A 207 -11.61 -18.45 5.52
N LEU A 208 -10.33 -18.81 5.34
CA LEU A 208 -9.91 -19.74 4.29
C LEU A 208 -10.37 -21.16 4.61
N VAL A 209 -11.04 -21.80 3.65
CA VAL A 209 -11.50 -23.18 3.77
C VAL A 209 -10.37 -24.17 3.48
N ASP A 210 -9.44 -23.78 2.61
CA ASP A 210 -8.28 -24.57 2.22
C ASP A 210 -7.09 -23.62 1.95
N PRO A 211 -6.33 -23.26 2.98
CA PRO A 211 -5.24 -22.28 2.89
C PRO A 211 -4.00 -22.78 2.13
N SER A 212 -4.05 -23.96 1.53
CA SER A 212 -2.93 -24.54 0.78
C SER A 212 -3.17 -24.64 -0.74
N LYS A 213 -4.28 -24.06 -1.22
CA LYS A 213 -4.61 -24.07 -2.64
C LYS A 213 -4.44 -22.75 -3.30
#